data_47d2495d84a506bf2de881d5fb7dbf0b
#
_entry.id   47d2495d84a506bf2de881d5fb7dbf0b
#
_cell.length_a   1.000
_cell.length_b   1.000
_cell.length_c   1.000
_cell.angle_alpha   90.00
_cell.angle_beta   90.00
_cell.angle_gamma   90.00
#
_symmetry.space_group_name_H-M   'P 1'
#
loop_
_entity.id
_entity.type
_entity.pdbx_description
1 polymer ?
#
loop_
_entity_poly.entity_id
_entity_poly.type
_entity_poly.pdbx_seq_one_letter_code
_entity_poly.pdbx_strand_id
1 'polypeptide(L)'
;MLQSDVTGQGLGTLIPDAILHAGGQVQGVVDAKYKSLHPSANAPNGPQREDLYQMAAYLGRFAPSGTRISWGVLAYPQDPARPSVAQAEQCGPWSFDNCRKIVFTSLPHAASDAISKLRVLIAKMATERVAWRA
;
A
#
# COMPACT_ATOMS: atom_id res chain seq x y z
N MET A 1 -6.10 -4.06 16.04
CA MET A 1 -7.17 -3.85 17.04
C MET A 1 -6.57 -3.79 18.41
N LEU A 2 -6.95 -2.79 19.19
CA LEU A 2 -6.64 -2.75 20.61
C LEU A 2 -7.73 -3.51 21.36
N GLN A 3 -7.34 -4.25 22.37
CA GLN A 3 -8.28 -4.99 23.19
C GLN A 3 -8.09 -4.58 24.65
N SER A 4 -9.20 -4.35 25.36
CA SER A 4 -9.15 -4.04 26.79
C SER A 4 -8.76 -5.27 27.58
N ASP A 5 -7.72 -5.15 28.40
CA ASP A 5 -7.30 -6.23 29.31
C ASP A 5 -8.33 -6.47 30.45
N VAL A 6 -9.19 -5.48 30.71
CA VAL A 6 -10.21 -5.54 31.75
C VAL A 6 -11.50 -6.17 31.26
N THR A 7 -12.00 -5.74 30.08
CA THR A 7 -13.32 -6.17 29.59
C THR A 7 -13.26 -7.13 28.40
N GLY A 8 -12.12 -7.25 27.75
CA GLY A 8 -11.98 -7.99 26.50
C GLY A 8 -12.53 -7.26 25.27
N GLN A 9 -13.07 -6.06 25.45
CA GLN A 9 -13.69 -5.28 24.37
C GLN A 9 -12.63 -4.77 23.39
N GLY A 10 -12.92 -4.89 22.09
CA GLY A 10 -12.08 -4.37 21.04
C GLY A 10 -12.29 -2.89 20.81
N LEU A 11 -11.21 -2.17 20.54
CA LEU A 11 -11.22 -0.74 20.19
C LEU A 11 -10.29 -0.52 19.01
N GLY A 12 -10.82 0.09 17.94
CA GLY A 12 -10.04 0.41 16.75
C GLY A 12 -9.59 -0.83 15.99
N THR A 13 -10.29 -1.17 14.93
CA THR A 13 -9.93 -2.31 14.07
C THR A 13 -9.07 -1.82 12.92
N LEU A 14 -7.86 -2.41 12.75
CA LEU A 14 -7.03 -2.19 11.59
C LEU A 14 -7.54 -3.05 10.44
N ILE A 15 -8.30 -2.43 9.53
CA ILE A 15 -8.86 -3.12 8.35
C ILE A 15 -8.40 -2.36 7.10
N PRO A 16 -7.58 -2.98 6.24
CA PRO A 16 -7.26 -2.42 4.94
C PRO A 16 -8.44 -2.55 3.97
N ASP A 17 -8.42 -1.77 2.88
CA ASP A 17 -9.49 -1.82 1.88
C ASP A 17 -9.51 -3.13 1.12
N ALA A 18 -8.34 -3.72 0.87
CA ALA A 18 -8.24 -5.02 0.22
C ALA A 18 -7.01 -5.78 0.68
N ILE A 19 -7.13 -7.10 0.68
CA ILE A 19 -6.02 -8.02 0.93
C ILE A 19 -5.82 -8.87 -0.32
N LEU A 20 -4.59 -8.96 -0.79
CA LEU A 20 -4.22 -9.74 -1.96
C LEU A 20 -3.70 -11.11 -1.51
N HIS A 21 -4.32 -12.16 -1.99
CA HIS A 21 -3.92 -13.54 -1.70
C HIS A 21 -3.30 -14.20 -2.92
N ALA A 22 -2.30 -15.01 -2.69
CA ALA A 22 -1.71 -15.87 -3.72
C ALA A 22 -1.25 -17.18 -3.07
N GLY A 23 -1.72 -18.31 -3.60
CA GLY A 23 -1.36 -19.62 -3.09
C GLY A 23 -1.74 -19.84 -1.62
N GLY A 24 -2.89 -19.31 -1.19
CA GLY A 24 -3.38 -19.44 0.19
C GLY A 24 -2.68 -18.54 1.20
N GLN A 25 -1.78 -17.68 0.74
CA GLN A 25 -1.05 -16.75 1.61
C GLN A 25 -1.34 -15.31 1.23
N VAL A 26 -1.24 -14.40 2.20
CA VAL A 26 -1.34 -12.97 1.94
C VAL A 26 -0.09 -12.51 1.20
N GLN A 27 -0.30 -11.96 0.00
CA GLN A 27 0.76 -11.40 -0.83
C GLN A 27 0.90 -9.90 -0.61
N GLY A 28 -0.18 -9.23 -0.31
CA GLY A 28 -0.16 -7.80 -0.15
C GLY A 28 -1.45 -7.22 0.41
N VAL A 29 -1.40 -5.94 0.67
CA VAL A 29 -2.49 -5.14 1.23
C VAL A 29 -2.64 -3.91 0.37
N VAL A 30 -3.87 -3.54 0.05
CA VAL A 30 -4.20 -2.32 -0.68
C VAL A 30 -5.01 -1.42 0.23
N ASP A 31 -4.61 -0.16 0.31
CA ASP A 31 -5.35 0.86 1.04
C ASP A 31 -5.53 2.10 0.17
N ALA A 32 -6.77 2.53 0.03
CA ALA A 32 -7.13 3.69 -0.77
C ALA A 32 -7.18 4.94 0.11
N LYS A 33 -6.65 6.04 -0.40
CA LYS A 33 -6.64 7.32 0.28
C LYS A 33 -7.55 8.32 -0.42
N TYR A 34 -8.01 9.31 0.33
CA TYR A 34 -8.93 10.32 -0.19
C TYR A 34 -8.23 11.55 -0.74
N LYS A 35 -7.01 11.83 -0.28
CA LYS A 35 -6.21 12.97 -0.72
C LYS A 35 -5.29 12.55 -1.84
N SER A 36 -5.04 13.45 -2.79
CA SER A 36 -4.07 13.18 -3.86
C SER A 36 -2.65 13.12 -3.34
N LEU A 37 -1.80 12.38 -4.04
CA LEU A 37 -0.39 12.16 -3.70
C LEU A 37 0.46 13.29 -4.28
N HIS A 38 0.58 14.39 -3.55
CA HIS A 38 1.43 15.51 -3.94
C HIS A 38 2.21 16.06 -2.76
N PRO A 39 3.40 16.61 -2.99
CA PRO A 39 4.18 17.26 -1.95
C PRO A 39 3.38 18.41 -1.30
N SER A 40 3.53 18.53 0.01
CA SER A 40 2.99 19.62 0.80
C SER A 40 4.00 20.05 1.84
N ALA A 41 3.73 21.14 2.58
CA ALA A 41 4.62 21.60 3.64
C ALA A 41 4.86 20.55 4.71
N ASN A 42 3.83 19.72 5.02
CA ASN A 42 3.91 18.68 6.03
C ASN A 42 4.37 17.32 5.47
N ALA A 43 4.35 17.16 4.15
CA ALA A 43 4.75 15.92 3.47
C ALA A 43 5.48 16.27 2.18
N PRO A 44 6.75 16.70 2.26
CA PRO A 44 7.51 17.19 1.09
C PRO A 44 7.75 16.10 0.04
N ASN A 45 7.63 14.83 0.40
CA ASN A 45 7.79 13.71 -0.53
C ASN A 45 6.45 13.18 -1.08
N GLY A 46 5.33 13.78 -0.68
CA GLY A 46 3.98 13.40 -1.12
C GLY A 46 3.20 12.58 -0.11
N PRO A 47 3.63 11.38 0.30
CA PRO A 47 2.86 10.58 1.26
C PRO A 47 2.92 11.17 2.66
N GLN A 48 1.78 11.10 3.36
CA GLN A 48 1.69 11.47 4.76
C GLN A 48 2.38 10.41 5.62
N ARG A 49 2.99 10.85 6.72
CA ARG A 49 3.67 9.94 7.65
C ARG A 49 2.70 8.91 8.23
N GLU A 50 1.49 9.33 8.53
CA GLU A 50 0.42 8.47 9.05
C GLU A 50 0.06 7.35 8.08
N ASP A 51 0.06 7.63 6.78
CA ASP A 51 -0.21 6.63 5.74
C ASP A 51 0.85 5.53 5.74
N LEU A 52 2.11 5.92 5.93
CA LEU A 52 3.23 4.98 6.02
C LEU A 52 3.15 4.12 7.28
N TYR A 53 2.84 4.72 8.41
CA TYR A 53 2.70 4.00 9.68
C TYR A 53 1.53 3.03 9.65
N GLN A 54 0.42 3.44 9.06
CA GLN A 54 -0.74 2.57 8.90
C GLN A 54 -0.43 1.38 8.00
N MET A 55 0.25 1.60 6.88
CA MET A 55 0.65 0.52 5.97
C MET A 55 1.63 -0.43 6.64
N ALA A 56 2.60 0.09 7.41
CA ALA A 56 3.52 -0.74 8.18
C ALA A 56 2.78 -1.63 9.16
N ALA A 57 1.77 -1.10 9.84
CA ALA A 57 0.93 -1.85 10.78
C ALA A 57 0.11 -2.94 10.05
N TYR A 58 -0.45 -2.63 8.89
CA TYR A 58 -1.18 -3.61 8.09
C TYR A 58 -0.28 -4.77 7.65
N LEU A 59 0.90 -4.46 7.12
CA LEU A 59 1.85 -5.49 6.68
C LEU A 59 2.33 -6.34 7.85
N GLY A 60 2.55 -5.74 9.02
CA GLY A 60 2.94 -6.46 10.22
C GLY A 60 1.88 -7.44 10.69
N ARG A 61 0.60 -7.09 10.51
CA ARG A 61 -0.52 -7.93 10.93
C ARG A 61 -0.88 -9.00 9.90
N PHE A 62 -1.05 -8.61 8.63
CA PHE A 62 -1.63 -9.48 7.61
C PHE A 62 -0.58 -10.22 6.78
N ALA A 63 0.62 -9.69 6.71
CA ALA A 63 1.73 -10.27 5.94
C ALA A 63 3.00 -10.23 6.78
N PRO A 64 3.06 -10.99 7.88
CA PRO A 64 4.24 -11.00 8.74
C PRO A 64 5.46 -11.47 7.97
N SER A 65 6.65 -11.03 8.40
CA SER A 65 7.90 -11.30 7.74
C SER A 65 8.14 -12.78 7.48
N GLY A 66 8.60 -13.09 6.27
CA GLY A 66 8.88 -14.43 5.82
C GLY A 66 9.89 -14.40 4.67
N THR A 67 9.96 -15.50 3.92
CA THR A 67 10.89 -15.64 2.79
C THR A 67 10.36 -15.00 1.50
N ARG A 68 9.10 -14.58 1.47
CA ARG A 68 8.46 -13.98 0.30
C ARG A 68 8.29 -12.48 0.49
N ILE A 69 8.36 -11.75 -0.62
CA ILE A 69 8.07 -10.32 -0.63
C ILE A 69 6.57 -10.11 -0.42
N SER A 70 6.23 -9.26 0.55
CA SER A 70 4.88 -8.78 0.77
C SER A 70 4.78 -7.32 0.32
N TRP A 71 3.64 -6.96 -0.25
CA TRP A 71 3.43 -5.67 -0.89
C TRP A 71 2.37 -4.86 -0.17
N GLY A 72 2.67 -3.60 0.06
CA GLY A 72 1.67 -2.61 0.44
C GLY A 72 1.44 -1.67 -0.73
N VAL A 73 0.19 -1.49 -1.13
CA VAL A 73 -0.20 -0.55 -2.17
C VAL A 73 -1.01 0.57 -1.54
N LEU A 74 -0.50 1.78 -1.61
CA LEU A 74 -1.22 2.99 -1.25
C LEU A 74 -1.73 3.64 -2.53
N ALA A 75 -3.04 3.65 -2.70
CA ALA A 75 -3.71 4.16 -3.88
C ALA A 75 -4.34 5.53 -3.57
N TYR A 76 -4.01 6.52 -4.40
CA TYR A 76 -4.44 7.90 -4.24
C TYR A 76 -5.27 8.33 -5.46
N PRO A 77 -6.28 9.19 -5.30
CA PRO A 77 -6.96 9.75 -6.44
C PRO A 77 -6.02 10.67 -7.22
N GLN A 78 -6.05 10.59 -8.54
CA GLN A 78 -5.31 11.50 -9.40
C GLN A 78 -5.90 12.91 -9.29
N ASP A 79 -5.05 13.91 -9.14
CA ASP A 79 -5.46 15.31 -9.14
C ASP A 79 -5.44 15.85 -10.57
N PRO A 80 -6.61 16.20 -11.17
CA PRO A 80 -6.65 16.72 -12.53
C PRO A 80 -5.90 18.05 -12.71
N ALA A 81 -5.78 18.82 -11.64
CA ALA A 81 -5.02 20.08 -11.66
C ALA A 81 -3.51 19.87 -11.64
N ARG A 82 -3.04 18.67 -11.35
CA ARG A 82 -1.62 18.32 -11.27
C ARG A 82 -1.38 17.01 -12.02
N PRO A 83 -1.29 17.03 -13.35
CA PRO A 83 -1.17 15.82 -14.15
C PRO A 83 0.19 15.12 -14.04
N SER A 84 1.19 15.76 -13.46
CA SER A 84 2.50 15.14 -13.28
C SER A 84 2.46 14.04 -12.22
N VAL A 85 3.21 12.97 -12.46
CA VAL A 85 3.34 11.85 -11.51
C VAL A 85 4.17 12.30 -10.31
N ALA A 86 3.67 12.04 -9.11
CA ALA A 86 4.39 12.35 -7.88
C ALA A 86 5.67 11.53 -7.78
N GLN A 87 6.71 12.10 -7.17
CA GLN A 87 8.01 11.44 -7.01
C GLN A 87 7.90 10.10 -6.28
N ALA A 88 7.03 10.00 -5.27
CA ALA A 88 6.82 8.76 -4.53
C ALA A 88 6.33 7.63 -5.44
N GLU A 89 5.45 7.93 -6.40
CA GLU A 89 5.01 6.95 -7.40
C GLU A 89 6.11 6.64 -8.42
N GLN A 90 6.76 7.67 -8.92
CA GLN A 90 7.75 7.55 -9.99
C GLN A 90 8.99 6.78 -9.57
N CYS A 91 9.43 6.95 -8.33
CA CYS A 91 10.66 6.34 -7.80
C CYS A 91 10.42 5.03 -7.06
N GLY A 92 9.17 4.53 -7.02
CA GLY A 92 8.88 3.25 -6.40
C GLY A 92 9.36 2.04 -7.19
N PRO A 93 9.33 0.85 -6.60
CA PRO A 93 8.86 0.56 -5.24
C PRO A 93 9.83 1.00 -4.15
N TRP A 94 9.30 1.15 -2.95
CA TRP A 94 10.06 1.51 -1.76
C TRP A 94 10.11 0.33 -0.80
N SER A 95 11.25 0.08 -0.19
CA SER A 95 11.42 -1.05 0.72
C SER A 95 11.36 -0.61 2.19
N PHE A 96 10.54 -1.29 2.99
CA PHE A 96 10.61 -1.18 4.44
C PHE A 96 11.78 -1.99 4.98
N ASP A 97 11.92 -3.20 4.45
CA ASP A 97 12.97 -4.14 4.82
C ASP A 97 13.21 -5.11 3.65
N ASN A 98 13.87 -6.22 3.92
CA ASN A 98 14.24 -7.19 2.88
C ASN A 98 13.04 -7.94 2.26
N CYS A 99 11.89 -7.95 2.93
CA CYS A 99 10.73 -8.73 2.48
C CYS A 99 9.44 -7.94 2.36
N ARG A 100 9.43 -6.64 2.69
CA ARG A 100 8.23 -5.80 2.63
C ARG A 100 8.48 -4.53 1.82
N LYS A 101 7.66 -4.34 0.80
CA LYS A 101 7.75 -3.20 -0.11
C LYS A 101 6.45 -2.42 -0.15
N ILE A 102 6.56 -1.13 -0.42
CA ILE A 102 5.43 -0.24 -0.66
C ILE A 102 5.47 0.30 -2.07
N VAL A 103 4.30 0.38 -2.69
CA VAL A 103 4.07 1.09 -3.95
C VAL A 103 3.03 2.17 -3.73
N PHE A 104 3.33 3.37 -4.19
CA PHE A 104 2.36 4.47 -4.27
C PHE A 104 1.84 4.53 -5.70
N THR A 105 0.53 4.64 -5.86
CA THR A 105 -0.08 4.75 -7.18
C THR A 105 -1.19 5.79 -7.19
N SER A 106 -1.23 6.61 -8.24
CA SER A 106 -2.31 7.55 -8.49
C SER A 106 -3.31 6.92 -9.45
N LEU A 107 -4.58 6.90 -9.09
CA LEU A 107 -5.61 6.25 -9.89
C LEU A 107 -6.43 7.28 -10.66
N PRO A 108 -6.67 7.07 -11.97
CA PRO A 108 -7.59 7.90 -12.74
C PRO A 108 -8.99 7.86 -12.17
N HIS A 109 -9.79 8.91 -12.43
CA HIS A 109 -11.18 8.98 -11.96
C HIS A 109 -12.10 7.98 -12.64
N ALA A 110 -11.84 7.65 -13.91
CA ALA A 110 -12.63 6.64 -14.61
C ALA A 110 -12.36 5.26 -14.03
N ALA A 111 -13.41 4.59 -13.55
CA ALA A 111 -13.28 3.29 -12.88
C ALA A 111 -12.58 2.23 -13.74
N SER A 112 -12.89 2.16 -15.03
CA SER A 112 -12.26 1.21 -15.95
C SER A 112 -10.75 1.43 -16.07
N ASP A 113 -10.31 2.68 -16.14
CA ASP A 113 -8.89 3.03 -16.23
C ASP A 113 -8.17 2.74 -14.92
N ALA A 114 -8.81 3.03 -13.79
CA ALA A 114 -8.27 2.72 -12.46
C ALA A 114 -8.08 1.20 -12.27
N ILE A 115 -9.07 0.41 -12.65
CA ILE A 115 -9.01 -1.05 -12.59
C ILE A 115 -7.88 -1.58 -13.47
N SER A 116 -7.76 -1.07 -14.70
CA SER A 116 -6.70 -1.48 -15.63
C SER A 116 -5.32 -1.17 -15.06
N LYS A 117 -5.14 0.01 -14.48
CA LYS A 117 -3.86 0.39 -13.87
C LYS A 117 -3.51 -0.50 -12.68
N LEU A 118 -4.48 -0.80 -11.81
CA LEU A 118 -4.28 -1.69 -10.66
C LEU A 118 -3.94 -3.12 -11.10
N ARG A 119 -4.61 -3.64 -12.14
CA ARG A 119 -4.31 -4.97 -12.66
C ARG A 119 -2.88 -5.10 -13.17
N VAL A 120 -2.40 -4.10 -13.91
CA VAL A 120 -1.01 -4.06 -14.39
C VAL A 120 -0.03 -4.04 -13.22
N LEU A 121 -0.30 -3.21 -12.21
CA LEU A 121 0.54 -3.11 -11.02
C LEU A 121 0.58 -4.43 -10.24
N ILE A 122 -0.56 -5.05 -10.01
CA ILE A 122 -0.64 -6.33 -9.28
C ILE A 122 0.07 -7.44 -10.03
N ALA A 123 -0.08 -7.51 -11.35
CA ALA A 123 0.63 -8.49 -12.17
C ALA A 123 2.14 -8.32 -12.09
N LYS A 124 2.62 -7.08 -12.10
CA LYS A 124 4.05 -6.77 -11.95
C LYS A 124 4.57 -7.19 -10.57
N MET A 125 3.82 -6.89 -9.51
CA MET A 125 4.16 -7.31 -8.15
C MET A 125 4.25 -8.83 -8.03
N ALA A 126 3.32 -9.56 -8.61
CA ALA A 126 3.31 -11.01 -8.59
C ALA A 126 4.56 -11.61 -9.26
N THR A 127 5.06 -10.97 -10.32
CA THR A 127 6.27 -11.39 -11.02
C THR A 127 7.52 -11.12 -10.16
N GLU A 128 7.63 -9.96 -9.55
CA GLU A 128 8.78 -9.56 -8.74
C GLU A 128 8.87 -10.31 -7.40
N ARG A 129 7.78 -10.92 -6.97
CA ARG A 129 7.72 -11.70 -5.73
C ARG A 129 8.82 -12.76 -5.62
N VAL A 130 9.26 -13.31 -6.73
CA VAL A 130 10.24 -14.40 -6.78
C VAL A 130 11.67 -13.87 -6.90
N ALA A 131 11.87 -12.63 -7.30
CA ALA A 131 13.19 -12.06 -7.58
C ALA A 131 14.05 -11.80 -6.34
N TRP A 132 13.49 -11.93 -5.14
CA TRP A 132 14.17 -11.63 -3.86
C TRP A 132 14.85 -12.81 -3.21
N ARG A 133 14.85 -13.92 -3.85
CA ARG A 133 15.56 -15.09 -3.38
C ARG A 133 16.98 -15.08 -3.93
N ALA A 134 17.74 -14.15 -3.46
CA ALA A 134 19.18 -14.28 -3.68
C ALA A 134 19.78 -15.09 -2.54
#